data_e352dd44cf9d83e63e1da7c5db563cee
#
_entry.id   e352dd44cf9d83e63e1da7c5db563cee
#
_cell.length_a   1.000
_cell.length_b   1.000
_cell.length_c   1.000
_cell.angle_alpha   90.00
_cell.angle_beta   90.00
_cell.angle_gamma   90.00
#
_symmetry.space_group_name_H-M   'P 1'
#
loop_
_entity.id
_entity.type
_entity.pdbx_description
1 polymer ?
#
loop_
_entity_poly.entity_id
_entity_poly.type
_entity_poly.pdbx_seq_one_letter_code
_entity_poly.pdbx_strand_id
1 'polypeptide(L)'
;MDPVHPEPGDHASGGAPQRSGRSVPKAALLYDRVGGEDGVRTLVETFYDIIEFEPEGRGLYILHLRGHGVAHSRIEQFNFLSGFLGGPRLYVEKYGHSDVREMHVHVEIDAEARDAWLNCMSIAIDRVGLPADVKRDLMVNFTRVAFQLKNKD
;
A
#
# COMPACT_ATOMS: atom_id res chain seq x y z
N MET A 1 16.41 39.77 43.15
CA MET A 1 15.29 39.72 42.19
C MET A 1 15.55 38.63 41.22
N ASP A 2 14.92 37.51 41.46
CA ASP A 2 15.06 36.38 40.56
C ASP A 2 14.14 36.62 39.36
N PRO A 3 14.66 36.52 38.14
CA PRO A 3 13.78 36.56 37.01
C PRO A 3 12.90 35.31 37.08
N VAL A 4 11.62 35.55 37.16
CA VAL A 4 10.67 34.50 37.00
C VAL A 4 10.88 33.93 35.60
N HIS A 5 11.47 32.76 35.53
CA HIS A 5 11.47 32.00 34.31
C HIS A 5 9.99 31.63 34.03
N PRO A 6 9.46 32.02 32.93
CA PRO A 6 8.24 31.38 32.53
C PRO A 6 8.57 29.89 32.41
N GLU A 7 7.90 29.10 33.20
CA GLU A 7 7.83 27.68 32.96
C GLU A 7 7.66 27.50 31.45
N PRO A 8 8.46 26.65 30.84
CA PRO A 8 8.16 26.24 29.47
C PRO A 8 6.75 25.69 29.56
N GLY A 9 5.84 26.41 28.94
CA GLY A 9 4.50 25.93 28.81
C GLY A 9 4.60 24.45 28.46
N ASP A 10 3.91 23.67 29.24
CA ASP A 10 3.72 22.29 28.93
C ASP A 10 3.26 22.25 27.47
N HIS A 11 4.23 22.08 26.59
CA HIS A 11 3.91 21.58 25.30
C HIS A 11 3.45 20.16 25.58
N ALA A 12 2.25 20.08 26.13
CA ALA A 12 1.53 18.86 26.04
C ALA A 12 1.71 18.46 24.61
N SER A 13 2.65 17.62 24.41
CA SER A 13 2.86 16.94 23.17
C SER A 13 1.47 16.58 22.75
N GLY A 14 0.93 17.33 21.83
CA GLY A 14 -0.34 16.97 21.26
C GLY A 14 -0.18 15.52 20.92
N GLY A 15 -0.71 14.69 21.77
CA GLY A 15 -0.40 13.29 21.75
C GLY A 15 -0.46 12.84 20.32
N ALA A 16 0.50 12.06 19.90
CA ALA A 16 0.46 11.44 18.58
C ALA A 16 -0.99 11.14 18.29
N PRO A 17 -1.54 11.63 17.18
CA PRO A 17 -2.97 11.52 16.94
C PRO A 17 -3.35 10.07 17.18
N GLN A 18 -4.18 9.87 18.13
CA GLN A 18 -4.68 8.55 18.43
C GLN A 18 -5.57 8.15 17.28
N ARG A 19 -4.96 7.48 16.33
CA ARG A 19 -5.66 7.02 15.14
C ARG A 19 -6.69 5.94 15.45
N SER A 20 -6.49 5.22 16.57
CA SER A 20 -7.47 4.30 17.08
C SER A 20 -8.66 5.08 17.65
N GLY A 21 -9.74 5.15 16.89
CA GLY A 21 -10.97 5.81 17.30
C GLY A 21 -11.31 7.08 16.57
N ARG A 22 -10.44 7.60 15.74
CA ARG A 22 -10.80 8.69 14.83
C ARG A 22 -11.14 8.14 13.46
N SER A 23 -12.40 8.26 13.07
CA SER A 23 -12.76 8.06 11.69
C SER A 23 -12.17 9.21 10.86
N VAL A 24 -11.26 8.86 9.95
CA VAL A 24 -10.80 9.80 8.93
C VAL A 24 -11.97 10.06 7.98
N PRO A 25 -12.27 11.32 7.64
CA PRO A 25 -13.39 11.63 6.75
C PRO A 25 -13.29 10.81 5.46
N LYS A 26 -14.44 10.31 4.99
CA LYS A 26 -14.51 9.51 3.76
C LYS A 26 -14.04 10.28 2.53
N ALA A 27 -14.12 11.63 2.57
CA ALA A 27 -13.62 12.50 1.51
C ALA A 27 -12.09 12.66 1.52
N ALA A 28 -11.40 12.17 2.56
CA ALA A 28 -9.94 12.22 2.62
C ALA A 28 -9.33 11.25 1.62
N LEU A 29 -8.08 11.51 1.23
CA LEU A 29 -7.33 10.64 0.32
C LEU A 29 -7.18 9.24 0.94
N LEU A 30 -7.23 8.22 0.10
CA LEU A 30 -7.00 6.85 0.56
C LEU A 30 -5.64 6.71 1.25
N TYR A 31 -4.63 7.43 0.79
CA TYR A 31 -3.32 7.48 1.44
C TYR A 31 -3.43 7.82 2.93
N ASP A 32 -4.19 8.85 3.26
CA ASP A 32 -4.38 9.25 4.66
C ASP A 32 -5.24 8.26 5.44
N ARG A 33 -6.27 7.70 4.79
CA ARG A 33 -7.18 6.74 5.42
C ARG A 33 -6.50 5.40 5.72
N VAL A 34 -5.47 5.05 4.95
CA VAL A 34 -4.65 3.84 5.18
C VAL A 34 -3.65 4.06 6.31
N GLY A 35 -3.31 5.30 6.61
CA GLY A 35 -2.37 5.66 7.66
C GLY A 35 -1.10 6.35 7.16
N GLY A 36 -1.14 6.95 5.98
CA GLY A 36 -0.01 7.67 5.42
C GLY A 36 1.16 6.74 5.06
N GLU A 37 2.37 7.27 5.10
CA GLU A 37 3.57 6.51 4.73
C GLU A 37 3.68 5.18 5.49
N ASP A 38 3.54 5.22 6.81
CA ASP A 38 3.68 4.03 7.64
C ASP A 38 2.58 3.00 7.36
N GLY A 39 1.35 3.47 7.13
CA GLY A 39 0.23 2.59 6.79
C GLY A 39 0.41 1.92 5.45
N VAL A 40 0.85 2.65 4.44
CA VAL A 40 1.15 2.09 3.12
C VAL A 40 2.29 1.09 3.20
N ARG A 41 3.35 1.41 3.94
CA ARG A 41 4.49 0.51 4.11
C ARG A 41 4.07 -0.79 4.80
N THR A 42 3.31 -0.69 5.87
CA THR A 42 2.82 -1.87 6.59
C THR A 42 1.95 -2.75 5.70
N LEU A 43 1.08 -2.15 4.89
CA LEU A 43 0.24 -2.89 3.96
C LEU A 43 1.08 -3.63 2.91
N VAL A 44 2.05 -2.95 2.31
CA VAL A 44 2.94 -3.52 1.29
C VAL A 44 3.76 -4.68 1.88
N GLU A 45 4.36 -4.48 3.04
CA GLU A 45 5.17 -5.52 3.69
C GLU A 45 4.32 -6.74 4.05
N THR A 46 3.12 -6.53 4.58
CA THR A 46 2.19 -7.61 4.91
C THR A 46 1.77 -8.39 3.66
N PHE A 47 1.46 -7.68 2.58
CA PHE A 47 1.12 -8.28 1.29
C PHE A 47 2.25 -9.17 0.76
N TYR A 48 3.49 -8.67 0.77
CA TYR A 48 4.62 -9.45 0.27
C TYR A 48 5.04 -10.59 1.20
N ASP A 49 4.79 -10.47 2.50
CA ASP A 49 4.98 -11.59 3.42
C ASP A 49 4.04 -12.76 3.08
N ILE A 50 2.82 -12.45 2.69
CA ILE A 50 1.87 -13.48 2.21
C ILE A 50 2.41 -14.13 0.93
N ILE A 51 2.92 -13.34 0.00
CA ILE A 51 3.48 -13.84 -1.26
C ILE A 51 4.67 -14.76 -1.01
N GLU A 52 5.58 -14.37 -0.11
CA GLU A 52 6.79 -15.15 0.15
C GLU A 52 6.55 -16.40 0.97
N PHE A 53 5.66 -16.35 1.97
CA PHE A 53 5.63 -17.36 3.01
C PHE A 53 4.33 -18.15 3.10
N GLU A 54 3.29 -17.79 2.36
CA GLU A 54 1.98 -18.43 2.50
C GLU A 54 1.49 -19.05 1.19
N PRO A 55 0.66 -20.12 1.29
CA PRO A 55 0.18 -20.85 0.12
C PRO A 55 -0.56 -19.97 -0.88
N GLU A 56 -1.33 -19.00 -0.40
CA GLU A 56 -2.13 -18.09 -1.22
C GLU A 56 -1.28 -17.26 -2.17
N GLY A 57 -0.04 -16.98 -1.78
CA GLY A 57 0.88 -16.14 -2.55
C GLY A 57 1.86 -16.91 -3.42
N ARG A 58 1.87 -18.24 -3.37
CA ARG A 58 2.93 -19.03 -3.99
C ARG A 58 3.05 -18.84 -5.50
N GLY A 59 1.95 -18.80 -6.21
CA GLY A 59 1.97 -18.56 -7.65
C GLY A 59 2.57 -17.21 -8.02
N LEU A 60 2.24 -16.19 -7.23
CA LEU A 60 2.81 -14.85 -7.40
C LEU A 60 4.29 -14.83 -7.05
N TYR A 61 4.71 -15.54 -6.02
CA TYR A 61 6.12 -15.66 -5.65
C TYR A 61 6.95 -16.20 -6.81
N ILE A 62 6.45 -17.24 -7.47
CA ILE A 62 7.11 -17.83 -8.64
C ILE A 62 7.22 -16.82 -9.79
N LEU A 63 6.16 -16.05 -10.04
CA LEU A 63 6.21 -14.98 -11.05
C LEU A 63 7.26 -13.93 -10.73
N HIS A 64 7.39 -13.54 -9.46
CA HIS A 64 8.40 -12.57 -9.04
C HIS A 64 9.82 -13.10 -9.21
N LEU A 65 10.04 -14.39 -8.99
CA LEU A 65 11.35 -15.01 -9.23
C LEU A 65 11.77 -14.96 -10.71
N ARG A 66 10.80 -14.96 -11.62
CA ARG A 66 11.06 -14.83 -13.06
C ARG A 66 11.29 -13.39 -13.49
N GLY A 67 10.92 -12.41 -12.65
CA GLY A 67 11.14 -10.99 -12.86
C GLY A 67 12.30 -10.46 -12.03
N HIS A 68 12.07 -9.34 -11.36
CA HIS A 68 13.10 -8.66 -10.56
C HIS A 68 13.23 -9.16 -9.13
N GLY A 69 12.37 -10.08 -8.70
CA GLY A 69 12.38 -10.62 -7.36
C GLY A 69 11.52 -9.82 -6.37
N VAL A 70 11.21 -10.47 -5.24
CA VAL A 70 10.31 -9.91 -4.23
C VAL A 70 10.92 -8.70 -3.53
N ALA A 71 12.21 -8.73 -3.23
CA ALA A 71 12.86 -7.61 -2.53
C ALA A 71 12.74 -6.29 -3.33
N HIS A 72 12.97 -6.36 -4.63
CA HIS A 72 12.79 -5.22 -5.53
C HIS A 72 11.32 -4.80 -5.58
N SER A 73 10.42 -5.76 -5.70
CA SER A 73 8.98 -5.50 -5.80
C SER A 73 8.41 -4.85 -4.54
N ARG A 74 8.91 -5.18 -3.35
CA ARG A 74 8.50 -4.53 -2.11
C ARG A 74 8.74 -3.02 -2.17
N ILE A 75 9.91 -2.62 -2.66
CA ILE A 75 10.29 -1.21 -2.78
C ILE A 75 9.42 -0.51 -3.83
N GLU A 76 9.30 -1.11 -5.01
CA GLU A 76 8.57 -0.49 -6.12
C GLU A 76 7.06 -0.44 -5.89
N GLN A 77 6.50 -1.45 -5.24
CA GLN A 77 5.09 -1.44 -4.88
C GLN A 77 4.77 -0.32 -3.88
N PHE A 78 5.65 -0.11 -2.90
CA PHE A 78 5.50 1.00 -1.97
C PHE A 78 5.53 2.35 -2.72
N ASN A 79 6.50 2.53 -3.60
CA ASN A 79 6.63 3.77 -4.37
C ASN A 79 5.40 4.03 -5.24
N PHE A 80 4.89 2.98 -5.89
CA PHE A 80 3.70 3.08 -6.74
C PHE A 80 2.44 3.36 -5.89
N LEU A 81 2.20 2.60 -4.83
CA LEU A 81 1.00 2.77 -4.01
C LEU A 81 0.94 4.13 -3.33
N SER A 82 2.09 4.67 -2.92
CA SER A 82 2.13 6.02 -2.36
C SER A 82 1.40 7.02 -3.27
N GLY A 83 1.80 7.12 -4.52
CA GLY A 83 1.17 8.02 -5.49
C GLY A 83 -0.23 7.58 -5.90
N PHE A 84 -0.43 6.28 -6.09
CA PHE A 84 -1.73 5.71 -6.48
C PHE A 84 -2.84 6.03 -5.47
N LEU A 85 -2.52 6.05 -4.19
CA LEU A 85 -3.47 6.35 -3.13
C LEU A 85 -3.60 7.85 -2.82
N GLY A 86 -2.86 8.68 -3.52
CA GLY A 86 -2.96 10.15 -3.40
C GLY A 86 -1.86 10.79 -2.56
N GLY A 87 -0.86 10.03 -2.13
CA GLY A 87 0.31 10.54 -1.44
C GLY A 87 1.44 10.96 -2.38
N PRO A 88 2.68 11.08 -1.87
CA PRO A 88 3.83 11.45 -2.70
C PRO A 88 4.00 10.50 -3.90
N ARG A 89 4.25 11.08 -5.06
CA ARG A 89 4.34 10.36 -6.33
C ARG A 89 5.74 9.77 -6.54
N LEU A 90 6.16 8.91 -5.64
CA LEU A 90 7.52 8.39 -5.58
C LEU A 90 7.92 7.59 -6.82
N TYR A 91 7.00 6.79 -7.38
CA TYR A 91 7.28 6.01 -8.58
C TYR A 91 7.48 6.91 -9.80
N VAL A 92 6.61 7.92 -9.95
CA VAL A 92 6.73 8.89 -11.05
C VAL A 92 8.01 9.70 -10.95
N GLU A 93 8.40 10.11 -9.74
CA GLU A 93 9.64 10.83 -9.51
C GLU A 93 10.87 10.00 -9.92
N LYS A 94 10.82 8.69 -9.70
CA LYS A 94 11.92 7.78 -10.00
C LYS A 94 11.98 7.39 -11.48
N TYR A 95 10.84 7.11 -12.10
CA TYR A 95 10.77 6.52 -13.44
C TYR A 95 10.13 7.41 -14.50
N GLY A 96 9.54 8.54 -14.13
CA GLY A 96 8.91 9.46 -15.06
C GLY A 96 7.50 9.08 -15.52
N HIS A 97 6.96 7.95 -15.07
CA HIS A 97 5.60 7.50 -15.41
C HIS A 97 5.04 6.62 -14.30
N SER A 98 3.76 6.32 -14.41
CA SER A 98 3.06 5.35 -13.55
C SER A 98 2.21 4.38 -14.37
N ASP A 99 2.69 4.00 -15.54
CA ASP A 99 1.99 3.08 -16.43
C ASP A 99 2.18 1.64 -15.94
N VAL A 100 1.13 1.09 -15.31
CA VAL A 100 1.16 -0.26 -14.75
C VAL A 100 1.32 -1.34 -15.81
N ARG A 101 0.84 -1.11 -17.02
CA ARG A 101 1.02 -2.07 -18.13
C ARG A 101 2.48 -2.16 -18.54
N GLU A 102 3.16 -1.03 -18.64
CA GLU A 102 4.58 -0.99 -18.96
C GLU A 102 5.42 -1.65 -17.88
N MET A 103 5.07 -1.45 -16.61
CA MET A 103 5.76 -2.09 -15.49
C MET A 103 5.73 -3.62 -15.56
N HIS A 104 4.77 -4.20 -16.24
CA HIS A 104 4.51 -5.65 -16.26
C HIS A 104 4.66 -6.29 -17.64
N VAL A 105 5.18 -5.59 -18.66
CA VAL A 105 5.32 -6.14 -20.01
C VAL A 105 6.24 -7.36 -20.05
N HIS A 106 7.15 -7.48 -19.11
CA HIS A 106 8.12 -8.59 -19.03
C HIS A 106 7.55 -9.83 -18.32
N VAL A 107 6.32 -9.77 -17.81
CA VAL A 107 5.68 -10.84 -17.04
C VAL A 107 4.32 -11.14 -17.66
N GLU A 108 4.03 -12.44 -17.88
CA GLU A 108 2.71 -12.86 -18.31
C GLU A 108 1.74 -12.86 -17.12
N ILE A 109 0.67 -12.08 -17.23
CA ILE A 109 -0.36 -12.00 -16.19
C ILE A 109 -1.67 -12.51 -16.76
N ASP A 110 -2.07 -13.70 -16.33
CA ASP A 110 -3.35 -14.30 -16.66
C ASP A 110 -4.41 -14.01 -15.59
N ALA A 111 -5.61 -14.54 -15.76
CA ALA A 111 -6.70 -14.35 -14.81
C ALA A 111 -6.37 -14.95 -13.44
N GLU A 112 -5.64 -16.08 -13.41
CA GLU A 112 -5.26 -16.72 -12.15
C GLU A 112 -4.29 -15.84 -11.35
N ALA A 113 -3.29 -15.27 -12.01
CA ALA A 113 -2.33 -14.35 -11.38
C ALA A 113 -3.04 -13.08 -10.87
N ARG A 114 -3.93 -12.51 -11.67
CA ARG A 114 -4.75 -11.36 -11.28
C ARG A 114 -5.57 -11.65 -10.02
N ASP A 115 -6.26 -12.77 -10.01
CA ASP A 115 -7.13 -13.13 -8.90
C ASP A 115 -6.34 -13.46 -7.64
N ALA A 116 -5.17 -14.09 -7.78
CA ALA A 116 -4.27 -14.34 -6.66
C ALA A 116 -3.76 -13.04 -6.03
N TRP A 117 -3.42 -12.05 -6.86
CA TRP A 117 -2.99 -10.74 -6.38
C TRP A 117 -4.10 -10.06 -5.55
N LEU A 118 -5.32 -10.05 -6.07
CA LEU A 118 -6.46 -9.46 -5.37
C LEU A 118 -6.77 -10.19 -4.08
N ASN A 119 -6.68 -11.51 -4.06
CA ASN A 119 -6.89 -12.31 -2.87
C ASN A 119 -5.83 -12.01 -1.80
N CYS A 120 -4.56 -11.98 -2.18
CA CYS A 120 -3.47 -11.66 -1.24
C CYS A 120 -3.61 -10.24 -0.68
N MET A 121 -4.00 -9.28 -1.51
CA MET A 121 -4.22 -7.92 -1.06
C MET A 121 -5.40 -7.83 -0.09
N SER A 122 -6.49 -8.53 -0.38
CA SER A 122 -7.65 -8.60 0.52
C SER A 122 -7.26 -9.14 1.90
N ILE A 123 -6.48 -10.22 1.92
CA ILE A 123 -5.98 -10.81 3.18
C ILE A 123 -5.07 -9.81 3.92
N ALA A 124 -4.18 -9.14 3.21
CA ALA A 124 -3.27 -8.16 3.79
C ALA A 124 -4.03 -7.00 4.44
N ILE A 125 -5.04 -6.47 3.76
CA ILE A 125 -5.88 -5.39 4.29
C ILE A 125 -6.56 -5.81 5.60
N ASP A 126 -7.08 -7.03 5.66
CA ASP A 126 -7.71 -7.56 6.87
C ASP A 126 -6.69 -7.70 8.01
N ARG A 127 -5.49 -8.18 7.70
CA ARG A 127 -4.44 -8.38 8.71
C ARG A 127 -3.94 -7.09 9.33
N VAL A 128 -3.84 -6.02 8.54
CA VAL A 128 -3.42 -4.72 9.07
C VAL A 128 -4.56 -4.00 9.78
N GLY A 129 -5.79 -4.55 9.73
CA GLY A 129 -6.91 -4.06 10.54
C GLY A 129 -7.57 -2.80 9.99
N LEU A 130 -7.55 -2.57 8.68
CA LEU A 130 -8.23 -1.41 8.11
C LEU A 130 -9.76 -1.55 8.22
N PRO A 131 -10.47 -0.41 8.41
CA PRO A 131 -11.94 -0.42 8.47
C PRO A 131 -12.56 -0.96 7.18
N ALA A 132 -13.77 -1.51 7.29
CA ALA A 132 -14.47 -2.14 6.16
C ALA A 132 -14.70 -1.18 4.99
N ASP A 133 -15.01 0.08 5.26
CA ASP A 133 -15.22 1.10 4.21
C ASP A 133 -13.92 1.44 3.48
N VAL A 134 -12.80 1.48 4.19
CA VAL A 134 -11.47 1.68 3.57
C VAL A 134 -11.13 0.48 2.71
N LYS A 135 -11.33 -0.74 3.22
CA LYS A 135 -11.11 -1.97 2.44
C LYS A 135 -11.92 -1.95 1.15
N ARG A 136 -13.20 -1.61 1.23
CA ARG A 136 -14.06 -1.56 0.05
C ARG A 136 -13.51 -0.60 -0.98
N ASP A 137 -13.15 0.62 -0.59
CA ASP A 137 -12.66 1.64 -1.51
C ASP A 137 -11.30 1.25 -2.11
N LEU A 138 -10.40 0.66 -1.31
CA LEU A 138 -9.14 0.12 -1.80
C LEU A 138 -9.37 -0.99 -2.83
N MET A 139 -10.23 -1.95 -2.53
CA MET A 139 -10.46 -3.10 -3.40
C MET A 139 -11.13 -2.71 -4.71
N VAL A 140 -11.99 -1.70 -4.72
CA VAL A 140 -12.57 -1.16 -5.96
C VAL A 140 -11.45 -0.63 -6.88
N ASN A 141 -10.53 0.15 -6.34
CA ASN A 141 -9.43 0.71 -7.11
C ASN A 141 -8.42 -0.36 -7.55
N PHE A 142 -8.07 -1.28 -6.66
CA PHE A 142 -7.15 -2.37 -6.99
C PHE A 142 -7.73 -3.31 -8.04
N THR A 143 -9.00 -3.63 -7.95
CA THR A 143 -9.68 -4.49 -8.94
C THR A 143 -9.62 -3.86 -10.32
N ARG A 144 -9.91 -2.56 -10.43
CA ARG A 144 -9.84 -1.85 -11.70
C ARG A 144 -8.45 -1.95 -12.34
N VAL A 145 -7.40 -1.71 -11.54
CA VAL A 145 -6.02 -1.78 -12.04
C VAL A 145 -5.62 -3.22 -12.37
N ALA A 146 -5.96 -4.18 -11.54
CA ALA A 146 -5.64 -5.59 -11.76
C ALA A 146 -6.23 -6.12 -13.07
N PHE A 147 -7.43 -5.71 -13.42
CA PHE A 147 -8.03 -6.09 -14.71
C PHE A 147 -7.33 -5.44 -15.90
N GLN A 148 -6.72 -4.26 -15.72
CA GLN A 148 -5.89 -3.64 -16.76
C GLN A 148 -4.55 -4.36 -16.95
N LEU A 149 -4.05 -5.02 -15.91
CA LEU A 149 -2.75 -5.71 -15.95
C LEU A 149 -2.81 -7.06 -16.65
N LYS A 150 -3.98 -7.69 -16.74
CA LYS A 150 -4.10 -8.98 -17.42
C LYS A 150 -3.66 -8.82 -18.87
N ASN A 151 -2.60 -9.54 -19.26
CA ASN A 151 -2.00 -9.46 -20.58
C ASN A 151 -1.88 -10.83 -21.28
N LYS A 152 -2.46 -11.85 -20.68
CA LYS A 152 -2.49 -13.20 -21.24
C LYS A 152 -3.87 -13.82 -21.01
N ASP A 153 -4.43 -14.43 -22.06
CA ASP A 153 -5.68 -15.18 -21.99
C ASP A 153 -5.51 -16.58 -21.42
#